data_4724c38d3ce6e32fb03262d5a80f8ccb
#
_entry.id   4724c38d3ce6e32fb03262d5a80f8ccb
#
_cell.length_a   1.000
_cell.length_b   1.000
_cell.length_c   1.000
_cell.angle_alpha   90.00
_cell.angle_beta   90.00
_cell.angle_gamma   90.00
#
_symmetry.space_group_name_H-M   'P 1'
#
loop_
_entity.id
_entity.type
_entity.pdbx_description
1 polymer ?
#
loop_
_entity_poly.entity_id
_entity_poly.type
_entity_poly.pdbx_seq_one_letter_code
_entity_poly.pdbx_strand_id
1 'polypeptide(L)'
;MSAYIEFQNVKKIYKMGEVEIQALAGVDFTIDKGEFVVIAGASGAGKSTILNILGGMDSSTSGNIFVDGTEISKFNAKQLTTYRRYDIGFVFQFYNLVQNLTVKENVELATQICKQPLDIDETIEAVGLKERASNFPAQLSGGEQQRVAIARALAKNPKLLLCDEPTGALDSATGKEIFDTL
;
A
#
# COMPACT_ATOMS: atom_id res chain seq x y z
N MET A 1 -3.97 -9.16 24.32
CA MET A 1 -4.23 -7.95 23.50
C MET A 1 -4.90 -8.44 22.23
N SER A 2 -5.88 -7.74 21.67
CA SER A 2 -6.48 -8.15 20.40
C SER A 2 -5.50 -7.79 19.28
N ALA A 3 -5.34 -8.68 18.30
CA ALA A 3 -4.54 -8.41 17.10
C ALA A 3 -5.01 -7.12 16.40
N TYR A 4 -4.08 -6.39 15.77
CA TYR A 4 -4.41 -5.20 15.01
C TYR A 4 -5.04 -5.53 13.65
N ILE A 5 -4.53 -6.59 13.00
CA ILE A 5 -5.11 -7.17 11.79
C ILE A 5 -5.42 -8.64 12.09
N GLU A 6 -6.59 -9.09 11.66
CA GLU A 6 -7.01 -10.48 11.79
C GLU A 6 -7.73 -10.95 10.53
N PHE A 7 -7.24 -12.01 9.92
CA PHE A 7 -7.88 -12.74 8.82
C PHE A 7 -8.42 -14.06 9.36
N GLN A 8 -9.70 -14.33 9.11
CA GLN A 8 -10.40 -15.53 9.57
C GLN A 8 -11.00 -16.25 8.37
N ASN A 9 -10.40 -17.37 7.97
CA ASN A 9 -10.83 -18.24 6.87
C ASN A 9 -11.17 -17.46 5.59
N VAL A 10 -10.31 -16.50 5.23
CA VAL A 10 -10.54 -15.58 4.11
C VAL A 10 -10.33 -16.29 2.78
N LYS A 11 -11.35 -16.28 1.93
CA LYS A 11 -11.31 -16.84 0.58
C LYS A 11 -11.53 -15.76 -0.47
N LYS A 12 -10.86 -15.90 -1.59
CA LYS A 12 -11.08 -15.08 -2.78
C LYS A 12 -11.13 -15.94 -4.02
N ILE A 13 -12.24 -15.85 -4.73
CA ILE A 13 -12.49 -16.53 -6.00
C ILE A 13 -12.79 -15.45 -7.04
N TYR A 14 -12.00 -15.42 -8.10
CA TYR A 14 -12.26 -14.60 -9.28
C TYR A 14 -13.04 -15.43 -10.31
N LYS A 15 -14.11 -14.87 -10.87
CA LYS A 15 -14.91 -15.49 -11.92
C LYS A 15 -14.63 -14.81 -13.24
N MET A 16 -14.16 -15.59 -14.21
CA MET A 16 -13.89 -15.15 -15.57
C MET A 16 -14.72 -16.00 -16.54
N GLY A 17 -15.96 -15.61 -16.77
CA GLY A 17 -16.94 -16.42 -17.49
C GLY A 17 -17.24 -17.73 -16.73
N GLU A 18 -16.96 -18.88 -17.34
CA GLU A 18 -17.15 -20.20 -16.71
C GLU A 18 -15.93 -20.65 -15.87
N VAL A 19 -14.81 -19.91 -15.91
CA VAL A 19 -13.58 -20.26 -15.19
C VAL A 19 -13.59 -19.59 -13.83
N GLU A 20 -13.37 -20.37 -12.77
CA GLU A 20 -13.16 -19.88 -11.41
C GLU A 20 -11.68 -20.04 -11.04
N ILE A 21 -11.06 -18.94 -10.57
CA ILE A 21 -9.69 -18.93 -10.09
C ILE A 21 -9.72 -18.65 -8.59
N GLN A 22 -9.34 -19.64 -7.80
CA GLN A 22 -9.24 -19.50 -6.36
C GLN A 22 -7.89 -18.84 -5.99
N ALA A 23 -7.91 -17.55 -5.74
CA ALA A 23 -6.72 -16.79 -5.36
C ALA A 23 -6.37 -16.93 -3.87
N LEU A 24 -7.37 -17.08 -3.00
CA LEU A 24 -7.20 -17.39 -1.57
C LEU A 24 -8.11 -18.56 -1.19
N ALA A 25 -7.55 -19.57 -0.50
CA ALA A 25 -8.21 -20.85 -0.22
C ALA A 25 -8.68 -21.01 1.24
N GLY A 26 -8.78 -19.92 1.98
CA GLY A 26 -9.06 -19.91 3.41
C GLY A 26 -7.78 -19.55 4.18
N VAL A 27 -7.49 -18.26 4.23
CA VAL A 27 -6.27 -17.72 4.86
C VAL A 27 -6.61 -17.24 6.26
N ASP A 28 -5.78 -17.67 7.23
CA ASP A 28 -5.86 -17.29 8.63
C ASP A 28 -4.51 -16.73 9.08
N PHE A 29 -4.48 -15.53 9.61
CA PHE A 29 -3.32 -14.93 10.29
C PHE A 29 -3.72 -13.74 11.13
N THR A 30 -2.82 -13.35 12.03
CA THR A 30 -2.94 -12.14 12.84
C THR A 30 -1.64 -11.33 12.75
N ILE A 31 -1.76 -10.00 12.89
CA ILE A 31 -0.64 -9.06 12.96
C ILE A 31 -0.92 -8.12 14.12
N ASP A 32 0.07 -7.89 14.97
CA ASP A 32 -0.03 -6.96 16.07
C ASP A 32 0.28 -5.51 15.63
N LYS A 33 -0.13 -4.55 16.42
CA LYS A 33 0.10 -3.13 16.11
C LYS A 33 1.60 -2.80 16.16
N GLY A 34 2.09 -2.14 15.11
CA GLY A 34 3.48 -1.71 15.02
C GLY A 34 4.43 -2.79 14.51
N GLU A 35 3.92 -3.94 14.08
CA GLU A 35 4.75 -4.96 13.44
C GLU A 35 5.10 -4.61 12.00
N PHE A 36 6.34 -4.92 11.62
CA PHE A 36 6.79 -4.99 10.23
C PHE A 36 6.67 -6.43 9.73
N VAL A 37 5.80 -6.67 8.75
CA VAL A 37 5.47 -8.01 8.27
C VAL A 37 5.80 -8.17 6.79
N VAL A 38 6.45 -9.29 6.45
CA VAL A 38 6.75 -9.67 5.07
C VAL A 38 5.91 -10.87 4.68
N ILE A 39 5.10 -10.73 3.62
CA ILE A 39 4.34 -11.82 3.02
C ILE A 39 5.19 -12.42 1.90
N ALA A 40 5.75 -13.61 2.12
CA ALA A 40 6.57 -14.31 1.16
C ALA A 40 5.82 -15.49 0.50
N GLY A 41 6.15 -15.79 -0.74
CA GLY A 41 5.57 -16.92 -1.49
C GLY A 41 5.87 -16.83 -2.98
N ALA A 42 5.60 -17.90 -3.70
CA ALA A 42 5.76 -17.98 -5.15
C ALA A 42 4.88 -16.94 -5.90
N SER A 43 5.21 -16.67 -7.16
CA SER A 43 4.33 -15.88 -8.03
C SER A 43 2.96 -16.57 -8.13
N GLY A 44 1.89 -15.78 -8.07
CA GLY A 44 0.53 -16.31 -8.08
C GLY A 44 0.03 -16.88 -6.74
N ALA A 45 0.82 -16.85 -5.66
CA ALA A 45 0.40 -17.36 -4.34
C ALA A 45 -0.64 -16.48 -3.61
N GLY A 46 -1.16 -15.43 -4.24
CA GLY A 46 -2.20 -14.59 -3.65
C GLY A 46 -1.69 -13.42 -2.79
N LYS A 47 -0.36 -13.13 -2.78
CA LYS A 47 0.23 -12.02 -1.99
C LYS A 47 -0.43 -10.67 -2.29
N SER A 48 -0.44 -10.25 -3.55
CA SER A 48 -1.09 -9.00 -3.98
C SER A 48 -2.60 -9.03 -3.74
N THR A 49 -3.24 -10.21 -3.80
CA THR A 49 -4.66 -10.35 -3.46
C THR A 49 -4.92 -10.03 -2.00
N ILE A 50 -4.07 -10.52 -1.07
CA ILE A 50 -4.15 -10.19 0.36
C ILE A 50 -4.00 -8.68 0.56
N LEU A 51 -2.96 -8.07 -0.05
CA LEU A 51 -2.71 -6.63 0.07
C LEU A 51 -3.86 -5.79 -0.50
N ASN A 52 -4.42 -6.19 -1.65
CA ASN A 52 -5.54 -5.49 -2.28
C ASN A 52 -6.82 -5.56 -1.43
N ILE A 53 -7.10 -6.72 -0.84
CA ILE A 53 -8.26 -6.87 0.04
C ILE A 53 -8.04 -6.08 1.34
N LEU A 54 -6.88 -6.21 1.96
CA LEU A 54 -6.53 -5.47 3.17
C LEU A 54 -6.50 -3.96 2.94
N GLY A 55 -6.05 -3.53 1.75
CA GLY A 55 -6.08 -2.12 1.32
C GLY A 55 -7.46 -1.63 0.89
N GLY A 56 -8.49 -2.49 0.88
CA GLY A 56 -9.86 -2.13 0.48
C GLY A 56 -10.01 -1.81 -1.01
N MET A 57 -9.08 -2.27 -1.85
CA MET A 57 -9.16 -2.15 -3.31
C MET A 57 -9.94 -3.31 -3.93
N ASP A 58 -10.03 -4.43 -3.21
CA ASP A 58 -10.84 -5.58 -3.56
C ASP A 58 -11.61 -6.06 -2.32
N SER A 59 -12.52 -7.01 -2.47
CA SER A 59 -13.29 -7.62 -1.40
C SER A 59 -13.05 -9.13 -1.35
N SER A 60 -13.11 -9.74 -0.17
CA SER A 60 -13.11 -11.19 -0.02
C SER A 60 -14.41 -11.80 -0.59
N THR A 61 -14.34 -13.06 -1.04
CA THR A 61 -15.53 -13.84 -1.42
C THR A 61 -16.23 -14.37 -0.17
N SER A 62 -15.46 -14.74 0.87
CA SER A 62 -15.97 -15.18 2.18
C SER A 62 -14.87 -15.05 3.23
N GLY A 63 -15.23 -15.27 4.50
CA GLY A 63 -14.36 -15.07 5.65
C GLY A 63 -14.45 -13.66 6.20
N ASN A 64 -13.84 -13.43 7.36
CA ASN A 64 -13.91 -12.16 8.07
C ASN A 64 -12.52 -11.52 8.13
N ILE A 65 -12.48 -10.20 8.04
CA ILE A 65 -11.24 -9.42 8.12
C ILE A 65 -11.49 -8.26 9.08
N PHE A 66 -10.66 -8.20 10.11
CA PHE A 66 -10.70 -7.13 11.10
C PHE A 66 -9.43 -6.30 11.02
N VAL A 67 -9.57 -4.98 11.13
CA VAL A 67 -8.48 -4.01 11.28
C VAL A 67 -8.83 -3.07 12.41
N ASP A 68 -7.98 -3.00 13.43
CA ASP A 68 -8.20 -2.20 14.64
C ASP A 68 -9.59 -2.47 15.26
N GLY A 69 -9.97 -3.75 15.34
CA GLY A 69 -11.27 -4.20 15.86
C GLY A 69 -12.48 -3.95 14.93
N THR A 70 -12.28 -3.32 13.78
CA THR A 70 -13.35 -3.02 12.83
C THR A 70 -13.40 -4.07 11.72
N GLU A 71 -14.55 -4.67 11.48
CA GLU A 71 -14.73 -5.67 10.42
C GLU A 71 -14.86 -5.01 9.05
N ILE A 72 -13.75 -5.00 8.28
CA ILE A 72 -13.70 -4.37 6.95
C ILE A 72 -14.30 -5.25 5.85
N SER A 73 -14.41 -6.57 6.06
CA SER A 73 -15.02 -7.50 5.09
C SER A 73 -16.49 -7.19 4.78
N LYS A 74 -17.18 -6.47 5.66
CA LYS A 74 -18.57 -6.03 5.49
C LYS A 74 -18.73 -4.61 4.93
N PHE A 75 -17.63 -3.93 4.64
CA PHE A 75 -17.68 -2.57 4.14
C PHE A 75 -18.29 -2.51 2.74
N ASN A 76 -19.21 -1.56 2.54
CA ASN A 76 -19.68 -1.20 1.21
C ASN A 76 -18.66 -0.30 0.48
N ALA A 77 -18.90 -0.03 -0.81
CA ALA A 77 -17.97 0.75 -1.66
C ALA A 77 -17.64 2.14 -1.08
N LYS A 78 -18.60 2.82 -0.44
CA LYS A 78 -18.39 4.14 0.18
C LYS A 78 -17.51 4.02 1.42
N GLN A 79 -17.71 3.00 2.24
CA GLN A 79 -16.90 2.73 3.43
C GLN A 79 -15.47 2.34 3.04
N LEU A 80 -15.28 1.48 2.03
CA LEU A 80 -13.96 1.13 1.49
C LEU A 80 -13.24 2.37 0.93
N THR A 81 -13.95 3.27 0.26
CA THR A 81 -13.36 4.53 -0.22
C THR A 81 -12.88 5.41 0.94
N THR A 82 -13.67 5.51 2.01
CA THR A 82 -13.30 6.25 3.22
C THR A 82 -12.09 5.62 3.91
N TYR A 83 -12.08 4.31 4.05
CA TYR A 83 -10.98 3.53 4.62
C TYR A 83 -9.67 3.74 3.86
N ARG A 84 -9.68 3.56 2.52
CA ARG A 84 -8.50 3.84 1.68
C ARG A 84 -8.00 5.28 1.81
N ARG A 85 -8.95 6.22 1.91
CA ARG A 85 -8.62 7.64 1.99
C ARG A 85 -7.83 7.99 3.25
N TYR A 86 -8.26 7.49 4.41
CA TYR A 86 -7.78 7.96 5.70
C TYR A 86 -6.84 6.98 6.41
N ASP A 87 -7.01 5.68 6.20
CA ASP A 87 -6.32 4.69 7.01
C ASP A 87 -5.19 3.97 6.25
N ILE A 88 -5.23 3.97 4.90
CA ILE A 88 -4.29 3.19 4.08
C ILE A 88 -3.33 4.07 3.30
N GLY A 89 -2.02 3.81 3.44
CA GLY A 89 -0.97 4.15 2.48
C GLY A 89 -0.67 2.94 1.60
N PHE A 90 -0.57 3.12 0.29
CA PHE A 90 -0.25 2.02 -0.62
C PHE A 90 0.92 2.38 -1.53
N VAL A 91 1.93 1.52 -1.56
CA VAL A 91 3.08 1.59 -2.44
C VAL A 91 3.00 0.43 -3.43
N PHE A 92 2.90 0.74 -4.71
CA PHE A 92 2.78 -0.23 -5.78
C PHE A 92 4.14 -0.60 -6.37
N GLN A 93 4.22 -1.75 -7.02
CA GLN A 93 5.38 -2.19 -7.79
C GLN A 93 5.74 -1.18 -8.90
N PHE A 94 4.74 -0.63 -9.58
CA PHE A 94 4.91 0.49 -10.52
C PHE A 94 4.60 1.79 -9.77
N TYR A 95 5.46 2.78 -9.90
CA TYR A 95 5.44 4.00 -9.09
C TYR A 95 4.13 4.78 -9.15
N ASN A 96 3.38 4.66 -10.28
CA ASN A 96 2.09 5.34 -10.50
C ASN A 96 2.14 6.85 -10.22
N LEU A 97 3.26 7.49 -10.60
CA LEU A 97 3.43 8.93 -10.47
C LEU A 97 2.74 9.66 -11.63
N VAL A 98 2.19 10.83 -11.33
CA VAL A 98 1.64 11.73 -12.34
C VAL A 98 2.80 12.42 -13.03
N GLN A 99 3.01 12.13 -14.32
CA GLN A 99 4.24 12.49 -15.05
C GLN A 99 4.43 13.99 -15.27
N ASN A 100 3.36 14.76 -15.30
CA ASN A 100 3.36 16.21 -15.46
C ASN A 100 3.29 16.99 -14.13
N LEU A 101 3.49 16.33 -13.01
CA LEU A 101 3.65 16.91 -11.69
C LEU A 101 5.06 16.66 -11.17
N THR A 102 5.60 17.62 -10.45
CA THR A 102 6.88 17.51 -9.74
C THR A 102 6.80 16.49 -8.59
N VAL A 103 7.94 16.16 -7.99
CA VAL A 103 8.00 15.35 -6.76
C VAL A 103 7.07 15.91 -5.70
N LYS A 104 7.21 17.22 -5.40
CA LYS A 104 6.40 17.89 -4.37
C LYS A 104 4.91 17.82 -4.69
N GLU A 105 4.52 18.12 -5.91
CA GLU A 105 3.12 18.08 -6.34
C GLU A 105 2.53 16.65 -6.33
N ASN A 106 3.33 15.62 -6.66
CA ASN A 106 2.90 14.22 -6.55
C ASN A 106 2.60 13.83 -5.11
N VAL A 107 3.40 14.30 -4.15
CA VAL A 107 3.18 14.05 -2.71
C VAL A 107 1.97 14.87 -2.22
N GLU A 108 1.90 16.15 -2.57
CA GLU A 108 0.81 17.04 -2.19
C GLU A 108 -0.56 16.56 -2.65
N LEU A 109 -0.65 16.01 -3.86
CA LEU A 109 -1.91 15.47 -4.39
C LEU A 109 -2.58 14.46 -3.44
N ALA A 110 -1.78 13.64 -2.75
CA ALA A 110 -2.30 12.65 -1.81
C ALA A 110 -2.75 13.28 -0.48
N THR A 111 -2.15 14.39 -0.07
CA THR A 111 -2.48 15.07 1.19
C THR A 111 -3.80 15.85 1.11
N GLN A 112 -4.17 16.32 -0.08
CA GLN A 112 -5.41 17.11 -0.29
C GLN A 112 -6.69 16.38 0.13
N ILE A 113 -6.67 15.06 0.17
CA ILE A 113 -7.83 14.24 0.54
C ILE A 113 -7.80 13.76 1.99
N CYS A 114 -6.77 14.09 2.76
CA CYS A 114 -6.52 13.60 4.12
C CYS A 114 -6.96 14.62 5.17
N LYS A 115 -7.22 14.12 6.40
CA LYS A 115 -7.63 15.00 7.51
C LYS A 115 -6.45 15.59 8.26
N GLN A 116 -5.38 14.83 8.41
CA GLN A 116 -4.20 15.17 9.19
C GLN A 116 -2.95 14.68 8.46
N PRO A 117 -2.63 15.25 7.28
CA PRO A 117 -1.44 14.86 6.54
C PRO A 117 -0.18 15.26 7.31
N LEU A 118 0.92 14.56 7.04
CA LEU A 118 2.26 14.97 7.46
C LEU A 118 2.71 16.19 6.65
N ASP A 119 3.71 16.90 7.16
CA ASP A 119 4.36 17.96 6.41
C ASP A 119 5.02 17.41 5.14
N ILE A 120 4.78 18.07 4.01
CA ILE A 120 5.22 17.59 2.70
C ILE A 120 6.73 17.70 2.57
N ASP A 121 7.31 18.82 2.99
CA ASP A 121 8.74 19.07 2.82
C ASP A 121 9.55 18.17 3.75
N GLU A 122 9.10 17.97 4.99
CA GLU A 122 9.69 17.01 5.94
C GLU A 122 9.58 15.57 5.42
N THR A 123 8.44 15.20 4.84
CA THR A 123 8.24 13.84 4.28
C THR A 123 9.16 13.60 3.08
N ILE A 124 9.34 14.59 2.20
CA ILE A 124 10.26 14.49 1.06
C ILE A 124 11.72 14.42 1.52
N GLU A 125 12.08 15.18 2.56
CA GLU A 125 13.42 15.13 3.16
C GLU A 125 13.69 13.77 3.81
N ALA A 126 12.72 13.20 4.51
CA ALA A 126 12.83 11.88 5.15
C ALA A 126 13.13 10.73 4.17
N VAL A 127 12.64 10.84 2.92
CA VAL A 127 12.97 9.87 1.86
C VAL A 127 14.21 10.26 1.03
N GLY A 128 14.98 11.28 1.45
CA GLY A 128 16.21 11.71 0.80
C GLY A 128 16.02 12.40 -0.56
N LEU A 129 14.89 13.09 -0.77
CA LEU A 129 14.55 13.74 -2.05
C LEU A 129 14.44 15.26 -1.98
N LYS A 130 14.95 15.89 -0.92
CA LYS A 130 14.87 17.35 -0.73
C LYS A 130 15.33 18.14 -1.96
N GLU A 131 16.51 17.79 -2.49
CA GLU A 131 17.12 18.47 -3.66
C GLU A 131 16.40 18.12 -4.98
N ARG A 132 15.48 17.18 -4.95
CA ARG A 132 14.68 16.71 -6.10
C ARG A 132 13.24 17.18 -6.08
N ALA A 133 12.82 17.95 -5.08
CA ALA A 133 11.43 18.35 -4.85
C ALA A 133 10.76 19.01 -6.07
N SER A 134 11.53 19.75 -6.88
CA SER A 134 11.06 20.44 -8.09
C SER A 134 11.23 19.62 -9.39
N ASN A 135 11.83 18.42 -9.32
CA ASN A 135 12.02 17.58 -10.49
C ASN A 135 10.73 16.86 -10.89
N PHE A 136 10.58 16.60 -12.19
CA PHE A 136 9.51 15.74 -12.73
C PHE A 136 9.94 14.27 -12.71
N PRO A 137 9.00 13.30 -12.68
CA PRO A 137 9.31 11.87 -12.66
C PRO A 137 10.29 11.42 -13.76
N ALA A 138 10.20 11.99 -14.97
CA ALA A 138 11.11 11.67 -16.08
C ALA A 138 12.59 12.08 -15.82
N GLN A 139 12.84 12.92 -14.82
CA GLN A 139 14.19 13.38 -14.44
C GLN A 139 14.77 12.55 -13.26
N LEU A 140 14.06 11.53 -12.80
CA LEU A 140 14.40 10.71 -11.65
C LEU A 140 14.78 9.28 -12.06
N SER A 141 15.73 8.71 -11.34
CA SER A 141 16.00 7.26 -11.41
C SER A 141 14.80 6.44 -10.91
N GLY A 142 14.75 5.14 -11.23
CA GLY A 142 13.70 4.25 -10.74
C GLY A 142 13.59 4.23 -9.21
N GLY A 143 14.73 4.21 -8.51
CA GLY A 143 14.76 4.27 -7.04
C GLY A 143 14.26 5.60 -6.49
N GLU A 144 14.59 6.74 -7.12
CA GLU A 144 14.05 8.03 -6.74
C GLU A 144 12.53 8.09 -6.95
N GLN A 145 12.03 7.57 -8.09
CA GLN A 145 10.59 7.50 -8.34
C GLN A 145 9.86 6.63 -7.30
N GLN A 146 10.47 5.53 -6.88
CA GLN A 146 9.93 4.67 -5.81
C GLN A 146 9.89 5.42 -4.48
N ARG A 147 10.95 6.16 -4.13
CA ARG A 147 10.95 7.00 -2.93
C ARG A 147 9.88 8.10 -2.98
N VAL A 148 9.59 8.67 -4.14
CA VAL A 148 8.43 9.57 -4.31
C VAL A 148 7.11 8.86 -4.02
N ALA A 149 6.94 7.62 -4.53
CA ALA A 149 5.74 6.84 -4.27
C ALA A 149 5.57 6.51 -2.78
N ILE A 150 6.68 6.23 -2.08
CA ILE A 150 6.70 6.02 -0.62
C ILE A 150 6.35 7.32 0.11
N ALA A 151 6.99 8.44 -0.22
CA ALA A 151 6.69 9.74 0.36
C ALA A 151 5.21 10.10 0.20
N ARG A 152 4.65 9.89 -1.00
CA ARG A 152 3.23 10.09 -1.27
C ARG A 152 2.32 9.23 -0.40
N ALA A 153 2.70 7.98 -0.14
CA ALA A 153 1.94 7.10 0.73
C ALA A 153 2.03 7.52 2.21
N LEU A 154 3.24 7.88 2.68
CA LEU A 154 3.52 8.31 4.05
C LEU A 154 2.89 9.67 4.38
N ALA A 155 2.93 10.63 3.45
CA ALA A 155 2.38 11.99 3.64
C ALA A 155 0.90 11.98 4.02
N LYS A 156 0.16 10.92 3.67
CA LYS A 156 -1.23 10.73 4.10
C LYS A 156 -1.37 10.50 5.60
N ASN A 157 -0.28 10.21 6.33
CA ASN A 157 -0.26 9.78 7.72
C ASN A 157 -1.16 8.54 7.95
N PRO A 158 -0.92 7.45 7.20
CA PRO A 158 -1.78 6.28 7.23
C PRO A 158 -1.60 5.48 8.52
N LYS A 159 -2.63 4.75 8.95
CA LYS A 159 -2.53 3.78 10.04
C LYS A 159 -1.86 2.48 9.61
N LEU A 160 -1.92 2.16 8.32
CA LEU A 160 -1.37 0.95 7.72
C LEU A 160 -0.72 1.30 6.39
N LEU A 161 0.57 0.98 6.26
CA LEU A 161 1.31 1.08 5.00
C LEU A 161 1.39 -0.31 4.35
N LEU A 162 0.92 -0.42 3.12
CA LEU A 162 0.94 -1.64 2.33
C LEU A 162 1.89 -1.46 1.14
N CYS A 163 2.84 -2.38 0.99
CA CYS A 163 3.82 -2.34 -0.09
C CYS A 163 3.72 -3.62 -0.93
N ASP A 164 3.34 -3.50 -2.20
CA ASP A 164 3.30 -4.61 -3.14
C ASP A 164 4.57 -4.59 -3.99
N GLU A 165 5.51 -5.48 -3.68
CA GLU A 165 6.82 -5.61 -4.34
C GLU A 165 7.57 -4.27 -4.52
N PRO A 166 7.79 -3.48 -3.45
CA PRO A 166 8.32 -2.11 -3.57
C PRO A 166 9.73 -2.03 -4.16
N THR A 167 10.43 -3.16 -4.27
CA THR A 167 11.78 -3.27 -4.84
C THR A 167 11.83 -4.11 -6.11
N GLY A 168 10.70 -4.63 -6.59
CA GLY A 168 10.65 -5.59 -7.68
C GLY A 168 11.17 -5.09 -9.04
N ALA A 169 11.20 -3.77 -9.23
CA ALA A 169 11.71 -3.12 -10.44
C ALA A 169 13.11 -2.50 -10.25
N LEU A 170 13.79 -2.76 -9.12
CA LEU A 170 15.04 -2.10 -8.74
C LEU A 170 16.21 -3.10 -8.67
N ASP A 171 17.42 -2.60 -8.84
CA ASP A 171 18.64 -3.37 -8.53
C ASP A 171 18.80 -3.58 -7.01
N SER A 172 19.66 -4.53 -6.63
CA SER A 172 19.82 -4.97 -5.25
C SER A 172 20.28 -3.86 -4.29
N ALA A 173 21.10 -2.91 -4.77
CA ALA A 173 21.62 -1.82 -3.93
C ALA A 173 20.51 -0.81 -3.65
N THR A 174 19.79 -0.37 -4.71
CA THR A 174 18.64 0.53 -4.60
C THR A 174 17.50 -0.11 -3.80
N GLY A 175 17.28 -1.43 -3.97
CA GLY A 175 16.29 -2.18 -3.18
C GLY A 175 16.55 -2.11 -1.68
N LYS A 176 17.83 -2.18 -1.25
CA LYS A 176 18.19 -2.03 0.15
C LYS A 176 17.89 -0.63 0.69
N GLU A 177 18.21 0.42 -0.06
CA GLU A 177 17.90 1.80 0.33
C GLU A 177 16.38 2.03 0.54
N ILE A 178 15.55 1.37 -0.28
CA ILE A 178 14.10 1.43 -0.13
C ILE A 178 13.64 0.77 1.19
N PHE A 179 14.20 -0.39 1.54
CA PHE A 179 13.88 -1.02 2.83
C PHE A 179 14.33 -0.19 4.03
N ASP A 180 15.47 0.50 3.92
CA ASP A 180 15.97 1.39 4.97
C ASP A 180 15.09 2.67 5.09
N THR A 181 14.27 2.97 4.09
CA THR A 181 13.34 4.12 4.06
C THR A 181 11.96 3.77 4.65
N LEU A 182 11.55 2.49 4.58
CA LEU A 182 10.27 1.99 5.11
C LEU A 182 10.34 1.68 6.60
#